data_9f9bcafed673a543e5da9252a62bc771
#
_entry.id   9f9bcafed673a543e5da9252a62bc771
#
_cell.length_a   1.000
_cell.length_b   1.000
_cell.length_c   1.000
_cell.angle_alpha   90.00
_cell.angle_beta   90.00
_cell.angle_gamma   90.00
#
_symmetry.space_group_name_H-M   'P 1'
#
loop_
_entity.id
_entity.type
_entity.pdbx_description
1 polymer ?
#
loop_
_entity_poly.entity_id
_entity_poly.type
_entity_poly.pdbx_seq_one_letter_code
_entity_poly.pdbx_strand_id
1 'polypeptide(L)'
;MDPVTNPFVPGAGTPPPELVGREQLLEKSRIALSRIQRGNPAKSLIIVGLRGVGKTVLLVSIEDLAKTLGFKTIMIEAPEGKSLAQLLISHLRQVLFSLDAMAHIGHKAKRALNVLRSFANGLKLSIGDVDLGISISAEKGIADSGDLEADLSALLVCVGEAAKEAQTALLICIDELQYLSPADFSALIMSIHRINQLGLPLILIGAGLPQILGLAGNAKSYAERLFDYPSVGALPLNEAIEAIQGPARLEGIAFTQEALQEIFNQTQGYPYFLQQWGYEAWNLAQSSPIGIETIHKATQAAIQSLDESFFKVRFDRCTPSEKRYLKALADLGSGAHRSGDVADQMNDKVSTVAPTRSKLIKKGMIYSPQHGDTEFTVPMFDQYLKRIMDSPPPAKQ
;
A
#
# COMPACT_ATOMS: atom_id res chain seq x y z
N MET A 1 -23.54 -9.68 -20.94
CA MET A 1 -22.66 -9.16 -22.01
C MET A 1 -21.49 -10.12 -22.18
N ASP A 2 -20.60 -9.88 -23.14
CA ASP A 2 -19.42 -10.73 -23.30
C ASP A 2 -18.47 -10.53 -22.09
N PRO A 3 -18.17 -11.58 -21.29
CA PRO A 3 -17.24 -11.48 -20.17
C PRO A 3 -15.80 -11.18 -20.60
N VAL A 4 -15.42 -11.44 -21.85
CA VAL A 4 -14.07 -11.20 -22.38
C VAL A 4 -13.80 -9.69 -22.52
N THR A 5 -14.82 -8.90 -22.81
CA THR A 5 -14.72 -7.44 -22.97
C THR A 5 -15.09 -6.69 -21.68
N ASN A 6 -15.22 -7.40 -20.56
CA ASN A 6 -15.53 -6.76 -19.27
C ASN A 6 -14.38 -5.85 -18.83
N PRO A 7 -14.58 -4.52 -18.74
CA PRO A 7 -13.50 -3.59 -18.38
C PRO A 7 -13.20 -3.55 -16.87
N PHE A 8 -14.05 -4.16 -16.05
CA PHE A 8 -13.90 -4.15 -14.60
C PHE A 8 -13.04 -5.31 -14.13
N VAL A 9 -12.04 -5.01 -13.29
CA VAL A 9 -11.09 -6.01 -12.81
C VAL A 9 -10.98 -5.91 -11.28
N PRO A 10 -11.81 -6.63 -10.52
CA PRO A 10 -11.75 -6.67 -9.06
C PRO A 10 -10.54 -7.51 -8.60
N GLY A 11 -9.33 -6.95 -8.72
CA GLY A 11 -8.08 -7.64 -8.37
C GLY A 11 -7.20 -6.81 -7.46
N ALA A 12 -6.23 -7.46 -6.79
CA ALA A 12 -5.25 -6.78 -5.97
C ALA A 12 -4.16 -6.14 -6.86
N GLY A 13 -4.05 -4.80 -6.82
CA GLY A 13 -3.00 -4.06 -7.52
C GLY A 13 -3.16 -3.94 -9.03
N THR A 14 -4.22 -4.48 -9.62
CA THR A 14 -4.50 -4.31 -11.04
C THR A 14 -4.99 -2.89 -11.30
N PRO A 15 -4.34 -2.08 -12.15
CA PRO A 15 -4.80 -0.75 -12.47
C PRO A 15 -6.17 -0.83 -13.17
N PRO A 16 -7.18 -0.06 -12.71
CA PRO A 16 -8.40 0.12 -13.46
C PRO A 16 -8.09 0.90 -14.75
N PRO A 17 -8.97 0.86 -15.77
CA PRO A 17 -8.77 1.62 -17.00
C PRO A 17 -8.58 3.12 -16.77
N GLU A 18 -9.20 3.67 -15.73
CA GLU A 18 -9.09 5.07 -15.33
C GLU A 18 -8.92 5.21 -13.81
N LEU A 19 -7.97 6.06 -13.39
CA LEU A 19 -7.71 6.42 -11.99
C LEU A 19 -8.46 7.69 -11.61
N VAL A 20 -9.78 7.62 -11.64
CA VAL A 20 -10.66 8.74 -11.31
C VAL A 20 -10.46 9.19 -9.86
N GLY A 21 -10.46 10.51 -9.63
CA GLY A 21 -10.37 11.11 -8.29
C GLY A 21 -8.99 11.03 -7.64
N ARG A 22 -7.96 10.80 -8.43
CA ARG A 22 -6.56 10.72 -7.95
C ARG A 22 -5.63 11.70 -8.65
N GLU A 23 -6.16 12.56 -9.51
CA GLU A 23 -5.43 13.49 -10.38
C GLU A 23 -4.57 14.46 -9.55
N GLN A 24 -5.10 14.99 -8.45
CA GLN A 24 -4.38 15.92 -7.57
C GLN A 24 -3.15 15.25 -6.94
N LEU A 25 -3.27 13.99 -6.53
CA LEU A 25 -2.16 13.26 -5.93
C LEU A 25 -1.12 12.88 -6.99
N LEU A 26 -1.55 12.45 -8.16
CA LEU A 26 -0.64 12.19 -9.29
C LEU A 26 0.10 13.46 -9.71
N GLU A 27 -0.57 14.60 -9.79
CA GLU A 27 0.05 15.88 -10.11
C GLU A 27 1.03 16.33 -9.01
N LYS A 28 0.67 16.19 -7.74
CA LYS A 28 1.58 16.43 -6.61
C LYS A 28 2.84 15.56 -6.70
N SER A 29 2.67 14.29 -7.05
CA SER A 29 3.79 13.35 -7.23
C SER A 29 4.65 13.76 -8.43
N ARG A 30 4.03 14.14 -9.56
CA ARG A 30 4.71 14.64 -10.75
C ARG A 30 5.57 15.87 -10.45
N ILE A 31 5.01 16.81 -9.68
CA ILE A 31 5.74 18.02 -9.26
C ILE A 31 6.95 17.64 -8.40
N ALA A 32 6.77 16.75 -7.40
CA ALA A 32 7.84 16.31 -6.52
C ALA A 32 8.98 15.62 -7.32
N LEU A 33 8.65 14.69 -8.21
CA LEU A 33 9.60 14.03 -9.10
C LEU A 33 10.33 15.03 -9.99
N SER A 34 9.62 15.95 -10.65
CA SER A 34 10.22 16.97 -11.51
C SER A 34 11.16 17.90 -10.76
N ARG A 35 10.88 18.22 -9.48
CA ARG A 35 11.78 19.01 -8.64
C ARG A 35 13.08 18.26 -8.37
N ILE A 36 12.99 16.97 -7.96
CA ILE A 36 14.17 16.12 -7.71
C ILE A 36 15.02 15.99 -8.95
N GLN A 37 14.41 15.77 -10.13
CA GLN A 37 15.13 15.69 -11.41
C GLN A 37 15.93 16.95 -11.71
N ARG A 38 15.43 18.12 -11.32
CA ARG A 38 16.09 19.42 -11.48
C ARG A 38 17.09 19.74 -10.39
N GLY A 39 17.36 18.82 -9.44
CA GLY A 39 18.24 19.03 -8.29
C GLY A 39 17.62 19.88 -7.17
N ASN A 40 16.33 20.14 -7.21
CA ASN A 40 15.62 20.88 -6.16
C ASN A 40 15.04 19.91 -5.12
N PRO A 41 15.09 20.23 -3.82
CA PRO A 41 14.51 19.37 -2.80
C PRO A 41 12.98 19.27 -2.94
N ALA A 42 12.44 18.10 -2.65
CA ALA A 42 11.01 17.84 -2.53
C ALA A 42 10.75 16.93 -1.32
N LYS A 43 9.58 17.09 -0.69
CA LYS A 43 9.17 16.16 0.35
C LYS A 43 8.86 14.81 -0.25
N SER A 44 9.28 13.76 0.41
CA SER A 44 8.81 12.39 0.17
C SER A 44 7.33 12.26 0.56
N LEU A 45 6.61 11.29 -0.03
CA LEU A 45 5.17 11.12 0.19
C LEU A 45 4.91 9.76 0.85
N ILE A 46 3.98 9.73 1.78
CA ILE A 46 3.43 8.49 2.34
C ILE A 46 1.91 8.50 2.15
N ILE A 47 1.42 7.74 1.18
CA ILE A 47 0.00 7.63 0.86
C ILE A 47 -0.69 6.82 1.96
N VAL A 48 -1.65 7.43 2.64
CA VAL A 48 -2.35 6.83 3.76
C VAL A 48 -3.78 6.49 3.38
N GLY A 49 -4.21 5.27 3.66
CA GLY A 49 -5.60 4.86 3.38
C GLY A 49 -5.88 3.43 3.77
N LEU A 50 -7.15 3.08 3.83
CA LEU A 50 -7.62 1.74 4.15
C LEU A 50 -7.27 0.73 3.04
N ARG A 51 -7.55 -0.55 3.25
CA ARG A 51 -7.32 -1.58 2.22
C ARG A 51 -8.35 -1.46 1.10
N GLY A 52 -7.92 -1.62 -0.16
CA GLY A 52 -8.82 -1.58 -1.32
C GLY A 52 -9.18 -0.17 -1.83
N VAL A 53 -8.55 0.90 -1.29
CA VAL A 53 -8.75 2.28 -1.79
C VAL A 53 -7.85 2.66 -2.96
N GLY A 54 -7.04 1.71 -3.48
CA GLY A 54 -6.21 1.92 -4.67
C GLY A 54 -4.78 2.42 -4.40
N LYS A 55 -4.22 2.28 -3.17
CA LYS A 55 -2.86 2.73 -2.85
C LYS A 55 -1.78 2.09 -3.73
N THR A 56 -1.81 0.77 -3.89
CA THR A 56 -0.87 0.02 -4.73
C THR A 56 -0.94 0.49 -6.18
N VAL A 57 -2.14 0.68 -6.70
CA VAL A 57 -2.38 1.17 -8.06
C VAL A 57 -1.78 2.57 -8.25
N LEU A 58 -1.95 3.45 -7.26
CA LEU A 58 -1.32 4.79 -7.27
C LEU A 58 0.20 4.70 -7.26
N LEU A 59 0.80 3.82 -6.46
CA LEU A 59 2.25 3.62 -6.45
C LEU A 59 2.77 3.15 -7.81
N VAL A 60 2.09 2.20 -8.46
CA VAL A 60 2.43 1.74 -9.82
C VAL A 60 2.34 2.89 -10.81
N SER A 61 1.26 3.67 -10.80
CA SER A 61 1.11 4.82 -11.70
C SER A 61 2.16 5.91 -11.47
N ILE A 62 2.56 6.13 -10.22
CA ILE A 62 3.64 7.08 -9.89
C ILE A 62 5.01 6.52 -10.34
N GLU A 63 5.22 5.20 -10.20
CA GLU A 63 6.44 4.55 -10.69
C GLU A 63 6.56 4.69 -12.20
N ASP A 64 5.48 4.45 -12.95
CA ASP A 64 5.47 4.60 -14.41
C ASP A 64 5.69 6.06 -14.84
N LEU A 65 5.09 7.01 -14.13
CA LEU A 65 5.37 8.43 -14.32
C LEU A 65 6.85 8.75 -14.09
N ALA A 66 7.47 8.20 -13.05
CA ALA A 66 8.90 8.41 -12.79
C ALA A 66 9.78 7.80 -13.89
N LYS A 67 9.44 6.62 -14.42
CA LYS A 67 10.12 6.01 -15.56
C LYS A 67 10.08 6.91 -16.80
N THR A 68 8.91 7.52 -17.09
CA THR A 68 8.79 8.48 -18.23
C THR A 68 9.64 9.74 -18.03
N LEU A 69 9.89 10.13 -16.77
CA LEU A 69 10.80 11.22 -16.42
C LEU A 69 12.29 10.78 -16.38
N GLY A 70 12.61 9.52 -16.70
CA GLY A 70 13.98 9.01 -16.74
C GLY A 70 14.55 8.59 -15.39
N PHE A 71 13.71 8.41 -14.36
CA PHE A 71 14.15 7.87 -13.08
C PHE A 71 14.51 6.39 -13.17
N LYS A 72 15.45 5.96 -12.36
CA LYS A 72 15.53 4.57 -11.92
C LYS A 72 14.52 4.35 -10.80
N THR A 73 13.85 3.21 -10.81
CA THR A 73 12.78 2.93 -9.86
C THR A 73 13.02 1.63 -9.11
N ILE A 74 12.59 1.60 -7.86
CA ILE A 74 12.51 0.41 -7.01
C ILE A 74 11.07 0.35 -6.50
N MET A 75 10.38 -0.77 -6.73
CA MET A 75 9.07 -1.06 -6.17
C MET A 75 9.19 -2.24 -5.21
N ILE A 76 8.80 -2.05 -3.96
CA ILE A 76 8.87 -3.06 -2.90
C ILE A 76 7.51 -3.12 -2.21
N GLU A 77 7.02 -4.31 -1.95
CA GLU A 77 5.98 -4.56 -0.97
C GLU A 77 6.64 -5.06 0.31
N ALA A 78 6.39 -4.42 1.44
CA ALA A 78 6.93 -4.82 2.73
C ALA A 78 6.10 -5.99 3.31
N PRO A 79 6.61 -7.25 3.30
CA PRO A 79 5.90 -8.37 3.86
C PRO A 79 6.12 -8.44 5.39
N GLU A 80 5.20 -9.09 6.08
CA GLU A 80 5.39 -9.39 7.50
C GLU A 80 6.69 -10.20 7.73
N GLY A 81 7.56 -9.72 8.63
CA GLY A 81 8.69 -10.48 9.15
C GLY A 81 9.99 -10.43 8.34
N LYS A 82 10.06 -9.72 7.22
CA LYS A 82 11.33 -9.44 6.54
C LYS A 82 11.83 -8.04 6.90
N SER A 83 13.15 -7.90 7.06
CA SER A 83 13.76 -6.60 7.31
C SER A 83 13.82 -5.75 6.02
N LEU A 84 13.74 -4.44 6.17
CA LEU A 84 13.90 -3.49 5.06
C LEU A 84 15.23 -3.69 4.32
N ALA A 85 16.30 -3.97 5.06
CA ALA A 85 17.62 -4.24 4.49
C ALA A 85 17.60 -5.41 3.51
N GLN A 86 16.98 -6.54 3.90
CA GLN A 86 16.84 -7.71 3.01
C GLN A 86 16.08 -7.39 1.72
N LEU A 87 15.04 -6.55 1.81
CA LEU A 87 14.25 -6.15 0.65
C LEU A 87 15.04 -5.23 -0.29
N LEU A 88 15.80 -4.29 0.27
CA LEU A 88 16.51 -3.28 -0.53
C LEU A 88 17.73 -3.83 -1.26
N ILE A 89 18.47 -4.78 -0.68
CA ILE A 89 19.77 -5.24 -1.23
C ILE A 89 19.66 -5.67 -2.69
N SER A 90 18.71 -6.55 -3.02
CA SER A 90 18.56 -7.08 -4.39
C SER A 90 18.18 -5.99 -5.40
N HIS A 91 17.29 -5.09 -5.03
CA HIS A 91 16.84 -4.00 -5.88
C HIS A 91 17.92 -2.93 -6.08
N LEU A 92 18.58 -2.50 -5.00
CA LEU A 92 19.69 -1.55 -5.09
C LEU A 92 20.83 -2.08 -5.94
N ARG A 93 21.14 -3.39 -5.84
CA ARG A 93 22.13 -4.03 -6.70
C ARG A 93 21.77 -3.85 -8.19
N GLN A 94 20.53 -4.19 -8.58
CA GLN A 94 20.08 -4.05 -9.96
C GLN A 94 20.19 -2.60 -10.47
N VAL A 95 19.75 -1.65 -9.65
CA VAL A 95 19.85 -0.22 -9.96
C VAL A 95 21.30 0.19 -10.14
N LEU A 96 22.20 -0.17 -9.21
CA LEU A 96 23.61 0.19 -9.28
C LEU A 96 24.33 -0.36 -10.51
N PHE A 97 24.03 -1.60 -10.91
CA PHE A 97 24.55 -2.13 -12.18
C PHE A 97 24.04 -1.35 -13.40
N SER A 98 22.78 -0.94 -13.39
CA SER A 98 22.23 -0.12 -14.48
C SER A 98 22.86 1.28 -14.53
N LEU A 99 23.23 1.85 -13.38
CA LEU A 99 23.92 3.14 -13.30
C LEU A 99 25.38 3.04 -13.76
N ASP A 100 26.09 1.95 -13.42
CA ASP A 100 27.47 1.70 -13.89
C ASP A 100 27.53 1.58 -15.42
N ALA A 101 26.56 0.86 -16.01
CA ALA A 101 26.46 0.71 -17.46
C ALA A 101 26.18 2.05 -18.20
N MET A 102 25.40 2.94 -17.57
CA MET A 102 25.07 4.26 -18.16
C MET A 102 26.25 5.24 -18.13
N ALA A 103 27.04 5.22 -17.06
CA ALA A 103 28.09 6.21 -16.81
C ALA A 103 29.40 5.95 -17.57
N HIS A 104 29.51 4.87 -18.33
CA HIS A 104 30.71 4.41 -19.06
C HIS A 104 32.03 4.30 -18.24
N ILE A 105 32.10 4.89 -17.05
CA ILE A 105 33.21 4.81 -16.04
C ILE A 105 32.62 5.28 -14.69
N GLY A 106 31.57 4.64 -14.19
CA GLY A 106 30.90 5.04 -12.95
C GLY A 106 31.70 4.71 -11.69
N HIS A 107 32.66 5.55 -11.32
CA HIS A 107 33.41 5.37 -10.06
C HIS A 107 32.49 5.30 -8.82
N LYS A 108 31.44 6.14 -8.78
CA LYS A 108 30.48 6.17 -7.67
C LYS A 108 29.54 4.98 -7.68
N ALA A 109 29.09 4.48 -8.84
CA ALA A 109 28.29 3.28 -8.92
C ALA A 109 29.06 2.04 -8.43
N LYS A 110 30.34 1.89 -8.84
CA LYS A 110 31.21 0.82 -8.35
C LYS A 110 31.46 0.92 -6.85
N ARG A 111 31.73 2.13 -6.35
CA ARG A 111 31.87 2.39 -4.90
C ARG A 111 30.58 2.02 -4.16
N ALA A 112 29.42 2.42 -4.64
CA ALA A 112 28.13 2.10 -4.03
C ALA A 112 27.86 0.57 -4.00
N LEU A 113 28.31 -0.19 -5.02
CA LEU A 113 28.28 -1.65 -5.01
C LEU A 113 29.19 -2.25 -3.93
N ASN A 114 30.40 -1.69 -3.73
CA ASN A 114 31.29 -2.11 -2.65
C ASN A 114 30.69 -1.83 -1.26
N VAL A 115 30.06 -0.64 -1.09
CA VAL A 115 29.34 -0.25 0.14
C VAL A 115 28.11 -1.14 0.36
N LEU A 116 27.37 -1.50 -0.69
CA LEU A 116 26.24 -2.44 -0.59
C LEU A 116 26.71 -3.81 -0.07
N ARG A 117 27.88 -4.29 -0.52
CA ARG A 117 28.47 -5.52 0.01
C ARG A 117 28.87 -5.39 1.48
N SER A 118 29.46 -4.25 1.87
CA SER A 118 29.80 -3.96 3.26
C SER A 118 28.56 -3.98 4.15
N PHE A 119 27.48 -3.32 3.69
CA PHE A 119 26.18 -3.27 4.36
C PHE A 119 25.60 -4.66 4.61
N ALA A 120 25.59 -5.51 3.57
CA ALA A 120 25.08 -6.88 3.70
C ALA A 120 25.92 -7.70 4.69
N ASN A 121 27.25 -7.56 4.64
CA ASN A 121 28.17 -8.27 5.54
C ASN A 121 27.99 -7.78 6.99
N GLY A 122 27.89 -6.48 7.23
CA GLY A 122 27.70 -5.88 8.57
C GLY A 122 26.41 -6.37 9.25
N LEU A 123 25.36 -6.55 8.50
CA LEU A 123 24.07 -7.08 8.98
C LEU A 123 24.00 -8.63 8.93
N LYS A 124 25.07 -9.32 8.52
CA LYS A 124 25.13 -10.80 8.35
C LYS A 124 24.03 -11.34 7.43
N LEU A 125 23.67 -10.56 6.42
CA LEU A 125 22.67 -10.94 5.43
C LEU A 125 23.35 -11.71 4.29
N SER A 126 22.78 -12.86 3.90
CA SER A 126 23.18 -13.56 2.69
C SER A 126 22.78 -12.74 1.47
N ILE A 127 23.78 -12.22 0.76
CA ILE A 127 23.58 -11.87 -0.63
C ILE A 127 23.59 -13.22 -1.31
N GLY A 128 22.42 -13.80 -1.67
CA GLY A 128 22.34 -15.15 -2.23
C GLY A 128 23.46 -15.41 -3.24
N ASP A 129 23.83 -16.69 -3.44
CA ASP A 129 24.91 -17.19 -4.31
C ASP A 129 24.81 -16.76 -5.79
N VAL A 130 24.55 -15.49 -6.02
CA VAL A 130 24.67 -14.90 -7.35
C VAL A 130 26.10 -14.44 -7.49
N ASP A 131 26.86 -15.28 -8.18
CA ASP A 131 28.20 -14.95 -8.67
C ASP A 131 28.16 -13.54 -9.29
N LEU A 132 28.76 -12.58 -8.58
CA LEU A 132 28.71 -11.18 -8.94
C LEU A 132 29.62 -10.87 -10.13
N GLY A 133 30.03 -11.85 -10.95
CA GLY A 133 30.79 -11.74 -12.22
C GLY A 133 31.82 -10.62 -12.34
N ILE A 134 31.84 -9.73 -11.35
CA ILE A 134 32.78 -8.62 -11.13
C ILE A 134 33.33 -8.80 -9.73
N SER A 135 34.63 -8.66 -9.55
CA SER A 135 35.32 -8.67 -8.24
C SER A 135 34.89 -7.43 -7.41
N ILE A 136 33.69 -7.50 -6.80
CA ILE A 136 33.20 -6.48 -5.86
C ILE A 136 33.88 -6.74 -4.53
N SER A 137 34.71 -5.81 -4.05
CA SER A 137 35.34 -5.85 -2.73
C SER A 137 34.52 -5.01 -1.74
N ALA A 138 34.40 -5.48 -0.48
CA ALA A 138 33.76 -4.68 0.55
C ALA A 138 34.61 -3.42 0.88
N GLU A 139 33.96 -2.26 0.97
CA GLU A 139 34.61 -1.02 1.41
C GLU A 139 34.53 -0.94 2.94
N LYS A 140 35.63 -1.25 3.63
CA LYS A 140 35.68 -1.30 5.10
C LYS A 140 35.49 0.09 5.71
N GLY A 141 34.74 0.15 6.82
CA GLY A 141 34.49 1.37 7.60
C GLY A 141 33.33 2.23 7.05
N ILE A 142 32.59 1.72 6.04
CA ILE A 142 31.39 2.40 5.51
C ILE A 142 30.25 1.37 5.44
N ALA A 143 29.14 1.69 6.13
CA ALA A 143 27.92 0.87 6.18
C ALA A 143 28.17 -0.58 6.65
N ASP A 144 29.11 -0.80 7.56
CA ASP A 144 29.52 -2.11 8.09
C ASP A 144 29.57 -2.17 9.61
N SER A 145 28.97 -1.18 10.28
CA SER A 145 28.97 -1.08 11.75
C SER A 145 28.01 -2.07 12.42
N GLY A 146 27.01 -2.57 11.70
CA GLY A 146 25.89 -3.36 12.21
C GLY A 146 24.76 -2.51 12.81
N ASP A 147 24.90 -1.18 12.82
CA ASP A 147 23.82 -0.24 13.14
C ASP A 147 23.02 0.09 11.87
N LEU A 148 21.79 -0.41 11.83
CA LEU A 148 20.92 -0.26 10.65
C LEU A 148 20.68 1.20 10.27
N GLU A 149 20.51 2.11 11.23
CA GLU A 149 20.24 3.54 10.96
C GLU A 149 21.44 4.21 10.28
N ALA A 150 22.62 4.00 10.82
CA ALA A 150 23.87 4.56 10.28
C ALA A 150 24.23 3.93 8.93
N ASP A 151 24.16 2.60 8.85
CA ASP A 151 24.60 1.84 7.70
C ASP A 151 23.68 2.03 6.48
N LEU A 152 22.35 2.04 6.68
CA LEU A 152 21.38 2.31 5.60
C LEU A 152 21.54 3.75 5.09
N SER A 153 21.74 4.70 6.00
CA SER A 153 21.96 6.10 5.63
C SER A 153 23.22 6.27 4.77
N ALA A 154 24.34 5.65 5.17
CA ALA A 154 25.59 5.68 4.42
C ALA A 154 25.42 5.04 3.03
N LEU A 155 24.76 3.89 2.95
CA LEU A 155 24.48 3.19 1.70
C LEU A 155 23.63 4.07 0.75
N LEU A 156 22.50 4.62 1.21
CA LEU A 156 21.62 5.42 0.35
C LEU A 156 22.28 6.72 -0.09
N VAL A 157 23.19 7.30 0.70
CA VAL A 157 24.03 8.43 0.26
C VAL A 157 24.90 8.02 -0.92
N CYS A 158 25.60 6.89 -0.85
CA CYS A 158 26.43 6.41 -1.97
C CYS A 158 25.59 6.11 -3.23
N VAL A 159 24.39 5.55 -3.05
CA VAL A 159 23.45 5.31 -4.16
C VAL A 159 22.99 6.64 -4.79
N GLY A 160 22.63 7.63 -3.98
CA GLY A 160 22.22 8.95 -4.45
C GLY A 160 23.36 9.70 -5.16
N GLU A 161 24.61 9.55 -4.69
CA GLU A 161 25.79 10.08 -5.39
C GLU A 161 26.01 9.40 -6.75
N ALA A 162 25.82 8.08 -6.82
CA ALA A 162 25.91 7.33 -8.08
C ALA A 162 24.82 7.76 -9.07
N ALA A 163 23.59 7.96 -8.63
CA ALA A 163 22.51 8.48 -9.46
C ALA A 163 22.82 9.89 -9.98
N LYS A 164 23.39 10.76 -9.13
CA LYS A 164 23.83 12.12 -9.52
C LYS A 164 24.93 12.10 -10.57
N GLU A 165 25.94 11.23 -10.43
CA GLU A 165 27.02 11.05 -11.42
C GLU A 165 26.45 10.55 -12.77
N ALA A 166 25.49 9.65 -12.75
CA ALA A 166 24.81 9.13 -13.94
C ALA A 166 23.75 10.09 -14.52
N GLN A 167 23.64 11.31 -13.97
CA GLN A 167 22.67 12.34 -14.39
C GLN A 167 21.21 11.84 -14.39
N THR A 168 20.87 11.00 -13.43
CA THR A 168 19.53 10.48 -13.23
C THR A 168 19.09 10.65 -11.78
N ALA A 169 17.88 10.21 -11.46
CA ALA A 169 17.36 10.21 -10.11
C ALA A 169 16.81 8.81 -9.77
N LEU A 170 16.63 8.54 -8.47
CA LEU A 170 16.08 7.28 -7.97
C LEU A 170 14.76 7.54 -7.23
N LEU A 171 13.72 6.81 -7.64
CA LEU A 171 12.49 6.68 -6.89
C LEU A 171 12.48 5.33 -6.17
N ILE A 172 12.27 5.36 -4.85
CA ILE A 172 11.98 4.16 -4.05
C ILE A 172 10.50 4.18 -3.70
N CYS A 173 9.73 3.22 -4.21
CA CYS A 173 8.35 2.98 -3.82
C CYS A 173 8.30 1.82 -2.82
N ILE A 174 7.61 2.01 -1.69
CA ILE A 174 7.40 0.96 -0.69
C ILE A 174 5.92 0.89 -0.35
N ASP A 175 5.27 -0.22 -0.70
CA ASP A 175 3.90 -0.50 -0.28
C ASP A 175 3.86 -1.20 1.07
N GLU A 176 2.72 -1.16 1.75
CA GLU A 176 2.43 -1.80 3.02
C GLU A 176 3.43 -1.42 4.15
N LEU A 177 3.86 -0.14 4.18
CA LEU A 177 4.87 0.39 5.12
C LEU A 177 4.60 0.06 6.60
N GLN A 178 3.36 -0.20 7.02
CA GLN A 178 3.02 -0.55 8.39
C GLN A 178 3.55 -1.92 8.83
N TYR A 179 4.06 -2.74 7.92
CA TYR A 179 4.70 -4.02 8.25
C TYR A 179 6.20 -3.88 8.53
N LEU A 180 6.79 -2.73 8.27
CA LEU A 180 8.16 -2.46 8.69
C LEU A 180 8.26 -2.45 10.22
N SER A 181 9.35 -2.98 10.75
CA SER A 181 9.64 -2.84 12.17
C SER A 181 9.89 -1.36 12.52
N PRO A 182 9.70 -0.94 13.79
CA PRO A 182 10.04 0.42 14.22
C PRO A 182 11.50 0.79 13.91
N ALA A 183 12.43 -0.15 14.00
CA ALA A 183 13.84 0.06 13.69
C ALA A 183 14.07 0.29 12.19
N ASP A 184 13.45 -0.56 11.32
CA ASP A 184 13.53 -0.38 9.86
C ASP A 184 12.93 0.95 9.42
N PHE A 185 11.79 1.34 10.01
CA PHE A 185 11.13 2.59 9.66
C PHE A 185 11.93 3.81 10.13
N SER A 186 12.53 3.74 11.33
CA SER A 186 13.43 4.76 11.84
C SER A 186 14.67 4.95 10.95
N ALA A 187 15.30 3.84 10.53
CA ALA A 187 16.44 3.84 9.62
C ALA A 187 16.09 4.46 8.26
N LEU A 188 14.89 4.14 7.72
CA LEU A 188 14.40 4.72 6.48
C LEU A 188 14.21 6.24 6.60
N ILE A 189 13.55 6.71 7.67
CA ILE A 189 13.33 8.14 7.93
C ILE A 189 14.67 8.88 8.02
N MET A 190 15.63 8.34 8.78
CA MET A 190 16.94 8.96 8.94
C MET A 190 17.70 9.04 7.62
N SER A 191 17.64 7.98 6.83
CA SER A 191 18.28 7.93 5.51
C SER A 191 17.70 9.00 4.55
N ILE A 192 16.37 9.10 4.45
CA ILE A 192 15.71 10.11 3.61
C ILE A 192 16.00 11.53 4.09
N HIS A 193 16.05 11.74 5.40
CA HIS A 193 16.46 13.04 5.96
C HIS A 193 17.89 13.42 5.51
N ARG A 194 18.83 12.47 5.59
CA ARG A 194 20.21 12.69 5.15
C ARG A 194 20.32 12.96 3.65
N ILE A 195 19.59 12.23 2.84
CA ILE A 195 19.49 12.46 1.38
C ILE A 195 19.03 13.89 1.07
N ASN A 196 17.97 14.34 1.75
CA ASN A 196 17.45 15.70 1.56
C ASN A 196 18.45 16.79 1.99
N GLN A 197 19.18 16.58 3.11
CA GLN A 197 20.23 17.50 3.56
C GLN A 197 21.36 17.66 2.53
N LEU A 198 21.70 16.59 1.83
CA LEU A 198 22.78 16.55 0.83
C LEU A 198 22.31 16.95 -0.58
N GLY A 199 21.02 17.19 -0.79
CA GLY A 199 20.46 17.50 -2.09
C GLY A 199 20.73 16.40 -3.14
N LEU A 200 20.65 15.12 -2.72
CA LEU A 200 20.87 14.00 -3.61
C LEU A 200 19.56 13.64 -4.37
N PRO A 201 19.66 13.19 -5.63
CA PRO A 201 18.50 12.94 -6.47
C PRO A 201 17.83 11.59 -6.14
N LEU A 202 17.29 11.48 -4.92
CA LEU A 202 16.56 10.31 -4.46
C LEU A 202 15.31 10.76 -3.70
N ILE A 203 14.18 10.11 -3.98
CA ILE A 203 12.90 10.36 -3.32
C ILE A 203 12.23 9.05 -2.93
N LEU A 204 11.54 9.06 -1.79
CA LEU A 204 10.70 7.96 -1.32
C LEU A 204 9.22 8.31 -1.54
N ILE A 205 8.47 7.39 -2.12
CA ILE A 205 7.00 7.44 -2.12
C ILE A 205 6.48 6.11 -1.57
N GLY A 206 5.87 6.16 -0.40
CA GLY A 206 5.37 4.98 0.27
C GLY A 206 3.85 4.95 0.37
N ALA A 207 3.30 3.78 0.72
CA ALA A 207 1.89 3.63 1.02
C ALA A 207 1.69 2.74 2.26
N GLY A 208 0.62 3.01 3.02
CA GLY A 208 0.32 2.22 4.20
C GLY A 208 -1.06 2.49 4.78
N LEU A 209 -1.39 1.72 5.80
CA LEU A 209 -2.60 1.89 6.59
C LEU A 209 -2.50 3.13 7.51
N PRO A 210 -3.61 3.68 8.03
CA PRO A 210 -3.61 4.89 8.86
C PRO A 210 -2.68 4.84 10.08
N GLN A 211 -2.41 3.65 10.62
CA GLN A 211 -1.47 3.50 11.75
C GLN A 211 -0.03 3.95 11.45
N ILE A 212 0.33 4.12 10.16
CA ILE A 212 1.66 4.60 9.78
C ILE A 212 1.94 6.01 10.32
N LEU A 213 0.92 6.83 10.50
CA LEU A 213 1.06 8.17 11.08
C LEU A 213 1.60 8.12 12.51
N GLY A 214 1.05 7.21 13.33
CA GLY A 214 1.54 6.99 14.70
C GLY A 214 2.95 6.39 14.73
N LEU A 215 3.24 5.45 13.82
CA LEU A 215 4.58 4.87 13.70
C LEU A 215 5.62 5.93 13.30
N ALA A 216 5.30 6.83 12.38
CA ALA A 216 6.18 7.90 11.94
C ALA A 216 6.48 8.90 13.07
N GLY A 217 5.43 9.36 13.79
CA GLY A 217 5.59 10.28 14.91
C GLY A 217 6.41 9.69 16.07
N ASN A 218 6.26 8.40 16.35
CA ASN A 218 7.02 7.70 17.39
C ASN A 218 8.46 7.40 16.97
N ALA A 219 8.73 7.21 15.69
CA ALA A 219 10.07 6.89 15.21
C ALA A 219 11.02 8.09 15.28
N LYS A 220 10.63 9.23 14.75
CA LYS A 220 11.43 10.47 14.75
C LYS A 220 10.52 11.71 14.79
N SER A 221 10.78 12.64 15.68
CA SER A 221 10.01 13.88 15.88
C SER A 221 9.96 14.80 14.65
N TYR A 222 10.87 14.66 13.70
CA TYR A 222 10.92 15.46 12.47
C TYR A 222 10.24 14.77 11.27
N ALA A 223 9.72 13.57 11.42
CA ALA A 223 9.08 12.83 10.32
C ALA A 223 7.90 13.60 9.70
N GLU A 224 7.13 14.33 10.52
CA GLU A 224 6.02 15.18 10.07
C GLU A 224 6.45 16.33 9.13
N ARG A 225 7.71 16.77 9.22
CA ARG A 225 8.28 17.80 8.34
C ARG A 225 8.97 17.22 7.11
N LEU A 226 9.39 15.96 7.19
CA LEU A 226 10.12 15.26 6.15
C LEU A 226 9.17 14.69 5.08
N PHE A 227 7.99 14.25 5.49
CA PHE A 227 6.99 13.64 4.61
C PHE A 227 5.73 14.48 4.50
N ASP A 228 5.07 14.35 3.34
CA ASP A 228 3.66 14.66 3.20
C ASP A 228 2.86 13.35 3.29
N TYR A 229 1.69 13.42 3.94
CA TYR A 229 0.82 12.27 4.19
C TYR A 229 -0.53 12.43 3.49
N PRO A 230 -0.58 12.34 2.14
CA PRO A 230 -1.85 12.42 1.43
C PRO A 230 -2.75 11.23 1.81
N SER A 231 -4.00 11.54 2.18
CA SER A 231 -5.00 10.53 2.49
C SER A 231 -5.77 10.14 1.23
N VAL A 232 -5.98 8.85 1.03
CA VAL A 232 -6.84 8.30 -0.03
C VAL A 232 -7.93 7.43 0.61
N GLY A 233 -9.16 7.61 0.13
CA GLY A 233 -10.34 6.93 0.65
C GLY A 233 -11.32 6.57 -0.45
N ALA A 234 -12.58 6.40 -0.05
CA ALA A 234 -13.70 6.21 -0.95
C ALA A 234 -13.83 7.40 -1.91
N LEU A 235 -14.33 7.16 -3.11
CA LEU A 235 -14.62 8.18 -4.10
C LEU A 235 -15.96 8.87 -3.78
N PRO A 236 -16.05 10.20 -3.90
CA PRO A 236 -17.34 10.89 -3.84
C PRO A 236 -18.23 10.47 -5.01
N LEU A 237 -19.54 10.72 -4.90
CA LEU A 237 -20.55 10.22 -5.83
C LEU A 237 -20.18 10.44 -7.31
N ASN A 238 -19.81 11.65 -7.68
CA ASN A 238 -19.51 11.95 -9.09
C ASN A 238 -18.32 11.17 -9.62
N GLU A 239 -17.28 11.03 -8.82
CA GLU A 239 -16.08 10.25 -9.16
C GLU A 239 -16.38 8.75 -9.18
N ALA A 240 -17.20 8.25 -8.26
CA ALA A 240 -17.63 6.85 -8.25
C ALA A 240 -18.48 6.51 -9.47
N ILE A 241 -19.37 7.42 -9.91
CA ILE A 241 -20.15 7.28 -11.15
C ILE A 241 -19.20 7.20 -12.35
N GLU A 242 -18.23 8.09 -12.46
CA GLU A 242 -17.27 8.08 -13.58
C GLU A 242 -16.38 6.83 -13.56
N ALA A 243 -15.98 6.34 -12.38
CA ALA A 243 -15.22 5.09 -12.24
C ALA A 243 -15.98 3.84 -12.75
N ILE A 244 -17.31 3.90 -12.82
CA ILE A 244 -18.17 2.86 -13.41
C ILE A 244 -18.50 3.17 -14.87
N GLN A 245 -18.97 4.38 -15.14
CA GLN A 245 -19.48 4.75 -16.47
C GLN A 245 -18.35 4.96 -17.50
N GLY A 246 -17.20 5.47 -17.08
CA GLY A 246 -16.05 5.73 -17.95
C GLY A 246 -15.58 4.46 -18.68
N PRO A 247 -15.14 3.41 -17.96
CA PRO A 247 -14.73 2.15 -18.57
C PRO A 247 -15.79 1.50 -19.43
N ALA A 248 -17.04 1.49 -18.98
CA ALA A 248 -18.16 0.92 -19.73
C ALA A 248 -18.45 1.69 -21.05
N ARG A 249 -18.30 3.00 -21.03
CA ARG A 249 -18.48 3.88 -22.21
C ARG A 249 -17.47 3.59 -23.30
N LEU A 250 -16.23 3.23 -22.94
CA LEU A 250 -15.21 2.84 -23.91
C LEU A 250 -15.59 1.57 -24.68
N GLU A 251 -16.39 0.70 -24.05
CA GLU A 251 -16.94 -0.52 -24.66
C GLU A 251 -18.35 -0.30 -25.28
N GLY A 252 -18.81 0.96 -25.37
CA GLY A 252 -20.12 1.30 -25.96
C GLY A 252 -21.32 0.98 -25.06
N ILE A 253 -21.09 0.74 -23.76
CA ILE A 253 -22.12 0.36 -22.79
C ILE A 253 -22.44 1.54 -21.85
N ALA A 254 -23.72 1.71 -21.53
CA ALA A 254 -24.19 2.70 -20.57
C ALA A 254 -24.86 2.01 -19.38
N PHE A 255 -24.88 2.74 -18.25
CA PHE A 255 -25.70 2.44 -17.07
C PHE A 255 -26.79 3.47 -16.94
N THR A 256 -27.96 3.10 -16.38
CA THR A 256 -28.97 4.09 -16.02
C THR A 256 -28.55 4.86 -14.77
N GLN A 257 -29.10 6.06 -14.56
CA GLN A 257 -28.76 6.87 -13.37
C GLN A 257 -29.14 6.17 -12.07
N GLU A 258 -30.29 5.49 -12.05
CA GLU A 258 -30.73 4.71 -10.89
C GLU A 258 -29.75 3.56 -10.59
N ALA A 259 -29.25 2.90 -11.63
CA ALA A 259 -28.26 1.82 -11.50
C ALA A 259 -26.95 2.35 -10.90
N LEU A 260 -26.44 3.47 -11.38
CA LEU A 260 -25.22 4.10 -10.86
C LEU A 260 -25.38 4.58 -9.41
N GLN A 261 -26.54 5.18 -9.10
CA GLN A 261 -26.85 5.59 -7.72
C GLN A 261 -26.93 4.40 -6.78
N GLU A 262 -27.53 3.28 -7.21
CA GLU A 262 -27.61 2.07 -6.40
C GLU A 262 -26.25 1.43 -6.18
N ILE A 263 -25.38 1.35 -7.20
CA ILE A 263 -24.00 0.90 -7.03
C ILE A 263 -23.29 1.76 -5.98
N PHE A 264 -23.44 3.09 -6.04
CA PHE A 264 -22.86 3.97 -5.04
C PHE A 264 -23.41 3.71 -3.64
N ASN A 265 -24.73 3.54 -3.50
CA ASN A 265 -25.37 3.25 -2.21
C ASN A 265 -24.82 1.96 -1.58
N GLN A 266 -24.61 0.92 -2.38
CA GLN A 266 -24.08 -0.36 -1.93
C GLN A 266 -22.59 -0.30 -1.60
N THR A 267 -21.80 0.39 -2.41
CA THR A 267 -20.33 0.42 -2.31
C THR A 267 -19.80 1.58 -1.48
N GLN A 268 -20.62 2.60 -1.23
CA GLN A 268 -20.22 3.87 -0.60
C GLN A 268 -18.99 4.50 -1.31
N GLY A 269 -18.89 4.30 -2.63
CA GLY A 269 -17.77 4.80 -3.43
C GLY A 269 -16.43 4.10 -3.17
N TYR A 270 -16.42 2.94 -2.51
CA TYR A 270 -15.18 2.23 -2.19
C TYR A 270 -14.57 1.60 -3.45
N PRO A 271 -13.35 1.98 -3.89
CA PRO A 271 -12.84 1.64 -5.22
C PRO A 271 -12.85 0.15 -5.54
N TYR A 272 -12.43 -0.71 -4.60
CA TYR A 272 -12.43 -2.16 -4.80
C TYR A 272 -13.85 -2.70 -5.01
N PHE A 273 -14.83 -2.18 -4.26
CA PHE A 273 -16.22 -2.60 -4.39
C PHE A 273 -16.85 -2.07 -5.69
N LEU A 274 -16.52 -0.86 -6.12
CA LEU A 274 -16.95 -0.35 -7.42
C LEU A 274 -16.53 -1.30 -8.55
N GLN A 275 -15.28 -1.77 -8.54
CA GLN A 275 -14.81 -2.75 -9.53
C GLN A 275 -15.58 -4.07 -9.41
N GLN A 276 -15.87 -4.55 -8.20
CA GLN A 276 -16.62 -5.80 -7.99
C GLN A 276 -18.06 -5.68 -8.51
N TRP A 277 -18.78 -4.59 -8.15
CA TRP A 277 -20.14 -4.35 -8.62
C TRP A 277 -20.18 -4.14 -10.13
N GLY A 278 -19.27 -3.37 -10.71
CA GLY A 278 -19.15 -3.19 -12.14
C GLY A 278 -18.93 -4.52 -12.87
N TYR A 279 -18.04 -5.38 -12.35
CA TYR A 279 -17.74 -6.70 -12.90
C TYR A 279 -18.98 -7.60 -12.93
N GLU A 280 -19.71 -7.71 -11.82
CA GLU A 280 -20.91 -8.54 -11.74
C GLU A 280 -22.05 -7.97 -12.58
N ALA A 281 -22.24 -6.65 -12.56
CA ALA A 281 -23.26 -5.98 -13.36
C ALA A 281 -23.04 -6.21 -14.86
N TRP A 282 -21.79 -6.11 -15.32
CA TRP A 282 -21.43 -6.42 -16.71
C TRP A 282 -21.77 -7.85 -17.10
N ASN A 283 -21.32 -8.81 -16.31
CA ASN A 283 -21.49 -10.24 -16.61
C ASN A 283 -22.96 -10.68 -16.61
N LEU A 284 -23.81 -10.04 -15.79
CA LEU A 284 -25.23 -10.33 -15.69
C LEU A 284 -26.09 -9.54 -16.68
N ALA A 285 -25.56 -8.47 -17.26
CA ALA A 285 -26.32 -7.63 -18.18
C ALA A 285 -26.56 -8.31 -19.53
N GLN A 286 -27.78 -8.19 -20.06
CA GLN A 286 -28.18 -8.71 -21.36
C GLN A 286 -28.20 -7.63 -22.46
N SER A 287 -28.39 -6.37 -22.09
CA SER A 287 -28.47 -5.24 -23.02
C SER A 287 -27.98 -3.95 -22.37
N SER A 288 -27.66 -2.94 -23.19
CA SER A 288 -27.40 -1.56 -22.79
C SER A 288 -28.68 -0.72 -22.98
N PRO A 289 -28.97 0.22 -22.06
CA PRO A 289 -28.27 0.51 -20.82
C PRO A 289 -28.48 -0.56 -19.72
N ILE A 290 -27.50 -0.74 -18.83
CA ILE A 290 -27.61 -1.60 -17.65
C ILE A 290 -28.50 -0.90 -16.62
N GLY A 291 -29.64 -1.52 -16.30
CA GLY A 291 -30.66 -0.97 -15.41
C GLY A 291 -30.58 -1.52 -13.98
N ILE A 292 -31.43 -0.94 -13.11
CA ILE A 292 -31.49 -1.23 -11.67
C ILE A 292 -31.73 -2.72 -11.35
N GLU A 293 -32.57 -3.41 -12.12
CA GLU A 293 -32.86 -4.84 -11.92
C GLU A 293 -31.62 -5.71 -12.06
N THR A 294 -30.71 -5.34 -12.99
CA THR A 294 -29.42 -6.01 -13.13
C THR A 294 -28.54 -5.74 -11.91
N ILE A 295 -28.56 -4.52 -11.36
CA ILE A 295 -27.76 -4.16 -10.19
C ILE A 295 -28.22 -4.93 -8.94
N HIS A 296 -29.53 -5.11 -8.74
CA HIS A 296 -30.02 -5.93 -7.63
C HIS A 296 -29.48 -7.38 -7.67
N LYS A 297 -29.42 -7.99 -8.87
CA LYS A 297 -28.81 -9.32 -9.04
C LYS A 297 -27.29 -9.27 -8.86
N ALA A 298 -26.65 -8.25 -9.42
CA ALA A 298 -25.20 -8.05 -9.30
C ALA A 298 -24.78 -7.84 -7.84
N THR A 299 -25.59 -7.16 -7.02
CA THR A 299 -25.34 -6.97 -5.60
C THR A 299 -25.30 -8.31 -4.86
N GLN A 300 -26.20 -9.23 -5.13
CA GLN A 300 -26.20 -10.55 -4.54
C GLN A 300 -24.93 -11.34 -4.93
N ALA A 301 -24.58 -11.34 -6.22
CA ALA A 301 -23.37 -12.01 -6.72
C ALA A 301 -22.09 -11.39 -6.15
N ALA A 302 -22.01 -10.05 -6.09
CA ALA A 302 -20.86 -9.33 -5.55
C ALA A 302 -20.64 -9.63 -4.06
N ILE A 303 -21.71 -9.61 -3.25
CA ILE A 303 -21.64 -9.96 -1.82
C ILE A 303 -21.18 -11.41 -1.65
N GLN A 304 -21.74 -12.35 -2.40
CA GLN A 304 -21.32 -13.75 -2.35
C GLN A 304 -19.85 -13.91 -2.71
N SER A 305 -19.40 -13.30 -3.80
CA SER A 305 -17.99 -13.33 -4.23
C SER A 305 -17.05 -12.75 -3.18
N LEU A 306 -17.42 -11.63 -2.55
CA LEU A 306 -16.64 -11.02 -1.46
C LEU A 306 -16.59 -11.91 -0.22
N ASP A 307 -17.72 -12.53 0.14
CA ASP A 307 -17.79 -13.43 1.30
C ASP A 307 -16.91 -14.66 1.12
N GLU A 308 -16.95 -15.30 -0.05
CA GLU A 308 -16.22 -16.54 -0.34
C GLU A 308 -14.69 -16.32 -0.50
N SER A 309 -14.28 -15.15 -0.98
CA SER A 309 -12.87 -14.86 -1.29
C SER A 309 -12.27 -13.81 -0.36
N PHE A 310 -12.70 -12.56 -0.48
CA PHE A 310 -12.06 -11.41 0.13
C PHE A 310 -12.18 -11.36 1.66
N PHE A 311 -13.37 -11.66 2.20
CA PHE A 311 -13.60 -11.63 3.65
C PHE A 311 -13.19 -12.94 4.33
N LYS A 312 -13.54 -14.08 3.74
CA LYS A 312 -13.24 -15.40 4.29
C LYS A 312 -11.75 -15.61 4.50
N VAL A 313 -10.91 -15.30 3.52
CA VAL A 313 -9.44 -15.46 3.60
C VAL A 313 -8.87 -14.67 4.78
N ARG A 314 -9.39 -13.47 5.05
CA ARG A 314 -8.97 -12.65 6.21
C ARG A 314 -9.43 -13.25 7.53
N PHE A 315 -10.68 -13.67 7.58
CA PHE A 315 -11.28 -14.25 8.78
C PHE A 315 -10.61 -15.56 9.19
N ASP A 316 -10.25 -16.41 8.22
CA ASP A 316 -9.60 -17.71 8.47
C ASP A 316 -8.19 -17.56 9.07
N ARG A 317 -7.52 -16.43 8.85
CA ARG A 317 -6.22 -16.11 9.48
C ARG A 317 -6.32 -15.70 10.96
N CYS A 318 -7.54 -15.53 11.48
CA CYS A 318 -7.78 -15.09 12.84
C CYS A 318 -7.91 -16.27 13.80
N THR A 319 -7.32 -16.15 14.98
CA THR A 319 -7.49 -17.12 16.09
C THR A 319 -8.89 -17.02 16.67
N PRO A 320 -9.36 -18.02 17.44
CA PRO A 320 -10.68 -17.97 18.08
C PRO A 320 -10.91 -16.72 18.95
N SER A 321 -9.90 -16.28 19.69
CA SER A 321 -10.00 -15.05 20.52
C SER A 321 -10.10 -13.78 19.67
N GLU A 322 -9.37 -13.73 18.55
CA GLU A 322 -9.45 -12.65 17.58
C GLU A 322 -10.82 -12.61 16.88
N LYS A 323 -11.35 -13.77 16.48
CA LYS A 323 -12.71 -13.88 15.90
C LYS A 323 -13.80 -13.40 16.87
N ARG A 324 -13.67 -13.75 18.15
CA ARG A 324 -14.59 -13.26 19.20
C ARG A 324 -14.50 -11.73 19.34
N TYR A 325 -13.31 -11.14 19.32
CA TYR A 325 -13.12 -9.69 19.35
C TYR A 325 -13.75 -9.00 18.13
N LEU A 326 -13.51 -9.54 16.93
CA LEU A 326 -14.06 -8.98 15.68
C LEU A 326 -15.59 -9.07 15.66
N LYS A 327 -16.18 -10.16 16.20
CA LYS A 327 -17.64 -10.29 16.33
C LYS A 327 -18.20 -9.23 17.29
N ALA A 328 -17.59 -9.06 18.46
CA ALA A 328 -18.02 -8.03 19.42
C ALA A 328 -17.96 -6.62 18.82
N LEU A 329 -16.90 -6.31 18.04
CA LEU A 329 -16.79 -5.05 17.32
C LEU A 329 -17.89 -4.91 16.25
N ALA A 330 -18.18 -5.97 15.49
CA ALA A 330 -19.24 -5.96 14.48
C ALA A 330 -20.65 -5.76 15.07
N ASP A 331 -20.90 -6.31 16.25
CA ASP A 331 -22.19 -6.18 16.94
C ASP A 331 -22.48 -4.75 17.42
N LEU A 332 -21.43 -3.96 17.68
CA LEU A 332 -21.56 -2.53 17.99
C LEU A 332 -21.98 -1.70 16.76
N GLY A 333 -21.84 -2.24 15.55
CA GLY A 333 -22.22 -1.55 14.32
C GLY A 333 -21.03 -1.08 13.47
N SER A 334 -21.32 -0.28 12.44
CA SER A 334 -20.32 0.31 11.58
C SER A 334 -19.65 1.53 12.22
N GLY A 335 -18.41 1.82 11.82
CA GLY A 335 -17.63 2.96 12.28
C GLY A 335 -16.70 2.64 13.46
N ALA A 336 -16.17 3.70 14.07
CA ALA A 336 -15.21 3.61 15.15
C ALA A 336 -15.91 3.43 16.51
N HIS A 337 -15.43 2.48 17.31
CA HIS A 337 -15.94 2.21 18.65
C HIS A 337 -14.80 2.26 19.67
N ARG A 338 -15.10 2.69 20.91
CA ARG A 338 -14.11 2.69 21.98
C ARG A 338 -13.73 1.28 22.38
N SER A 339 -12.46 1.09 22.72
CA SER A 339 -11.98 -0.22 23.20
C SER A 339 -12.72 -0.69 24.47
N GLY A 340 -13.27 0.25 25.27
CA GLY A 340 -14.15 -0.06 26.40
C GLY A 340 -15.43 -0.72 25.95
N ASP A 341 -16.12 -0.15 24.96
CA ASP A 341 -17.39 -0.67 24.45
C ASP A 341 -17.23 -2.10 23.91
N VAL A 342 -16.11 -2.36 23.21
CA VAL A 342 -15.79 -3.70 22.70
C VAL A 342 -15.52 -4.67 23.85
N ALA A 343 -14.82 -4.23 24.91
CA ALA A 343 -14.56 -5.06 26.08
C ALA A 343 -15.86 -5.40 26.84
N ASP A 344 -16.75 -4.42 27.00
CA ASP A 344 -18.08 -4.61 27.63
C ASP A 344 -18.93 -5.58 26.79
N GLN A 345 -18.95 -5.46 25.48
CA GLN A 345 -19.63 -6.41 24.57
C GLN A 345 -19.09 -7.84 24.68
N MET A 346 -17.80 -7.99 25.04
CA MET A 346 -17.18 -9.29 25.31
C MET A 346 -17.39 -9.81 26.74
N ASN A 347 -17.97 -9.03 27.62
CA ASN A 347 -18.00 -9.26 29.08
C ASN A 347 -16.58 -9.45 29.67
N ASP A 348 -15.63 -8.66 29.20
CA ASP A 348 -14.22 -8.72 29.58
C ASP A 348 -13.72 -7.33 30.03
N LYS A 349 -12.56 -7.26 30.66
CA LYS A 349 -11.89 -5.99 30.99
C LYS A 349 -11.06 -5.50 29.78
N VAL A 350 -10.93 -4.17 29.63
CA VAL A 350 -10.09 -3.57 28.58
C VAL A 350 -8.65 -4.13 28.59
N SER A 351 -8.07 -4.34 29.78
CA SER A 351 -6.73 -4.92 29.92
C SER A 351 -6.61 -6.35 29.40
N THR A 352 -7.70 -7.13 29.47
CA THR A 352 -7.76 -8.52 28.96
C THR A 352 -7.81 -8.54 27.42
N VAL A 353 -8.56 -7.62 26.82
CA VAL A 353 -8.76 -7.59 25.35
C VAL A 353 -7.67 -6.82 24.61
N ALA A 354 -6.92 -5.93 25.29
CA ALA A 354 -5.89 -5.09 24.70
C ALA A 354 -4.82 -5.87 23.90
N PRO A 355 -4.29 -7.02 24.38
CA PRO A 355 -3.35 -7.82 23.58
C PRO A 355 -3.94 -8.37 22.28
N THR A 356 -5.22 -8.78 22.30
CA THR A 356 -5.94 -9.25 21.12
C THR A 356 -6.15 -8.11 20.13
N ARG A 357 -6.57 -6.93 20.60
CA ARG A 357 -6.67 -5.72 19.80
C ARG A 357 -5.34 -5.38 19.12
N SER A 358 -4.24 -5.37 19.85
CA SER A 358 -2.92 -5.07 19.32
C SER A 358 -2.50 -6.05 18.22
N LYS A 359 -2.78 -7.35 18.38
CA LYS A 359 -2.53 -8.38 17.36
C LYS A 359 -3.38 -8.14 16.10
N LEU A 360 -4.65 -7.80 16.25
CA LEU A 360 -5.56 -7.51 15.14
C LEU A 360 -5.15 -6.24 14.37
N ILE A 361 -4.67 -5.20 15.07
CA ILE A 361 -4.08 -4.01 14.44
C ILE A 361 -2.83 -4.40 13.64
N LYS A 362 -1.93 -5.21 14.22
CA LYS A 362 -0.72 -5.68 13.54
C LYS A 362 -1.04 -6.52 12.30
N LYS A 363 -2.09 -7.34 12.34
CA LYS A 363 -2.59 -8.10 11.18
C LYS A 363 -3.32 -7.22 10.15
N GLY A 364 -3.54 -5.92 10.43
CA GLY A 364 -4.27 -5.01 9.55
C GLY A 364 -5.76 -5.38 9.39
N MET A 365 -6.37 -6.02 10.40
CA MET A 365 -7.82 -6.30 10.42
C MET A 365 -8.62 -5.10 10.91
N ILE A 366 -8.08 -4.40 11.88
CA ILE A 366 -8.63 -3.20 12.49
C ILE A 366 -7.54 -2.13 12.56
N TYR A 367 -7.93 -0.89 12.77
CA TYR A 367 -7.02 0.22 13.05
C TYR A 367 -7.57 1.13 14.13
N SER A 368 -6.78 2.09 14.57
CA SER A 368 -7.19 3.07 15.58
C SER A 368 -7.28 4.44 14.90
N PRO A 369 -8.48 4.93 14.54
CA PRO A 369 -8.63 6.25 13.94
C PRO A 369 -8.27 7.36 14.94
N GLN A 370 -8.58 7.17 16.23
CA GLN A 370 -8.19 8.02 17.34
C GLN A 370 -7.70 7.18 18.52
N HIS A 371 -7.06 7.82 19.50
CA HIS A 371 -6.58 7.12 20.69
C HIS A 371 -7.72 6.42 21.44
N GLY A 372 -7.61 5.11 21.60
CA GLY A 372 -8.61 4.29 22.28
C GLY A 372 -9.72 3.76 21.38
N ASP A 373 -9.88 4.28 20.17
CA ASP A 373 -10.90 3.83 19.24
C ASP A 373 -10.41 2.66 18.38
N THR A 374 -11.35 1.91 17.85
CA THR A 374 -11.12 0.74 17.00
C THR A 374 -12.14 0.70 15.87
N GLU A 375 -11.66 0.49 14.65
CA GLU A 375 -12.50 0.39 13.45
C GLU A 375 -11.93 -0.67 12.49
N PHE A 376 -12.79 -1.27 11.67
CA PHE A 376 -12.36 -2.21 10.64
C PHE A 376 -11.56 -1.51 9.53
N THR A 377 -10.50 -2.16 9.04
CA THR A 377 -9.73 -1.65 7.89
C THR A 377 -10.41 -1.86 6.54
N VAL A 378 -11.48 -2.64 6.53
CA VAL A 378 -12.27 -2.97 5.33
C VAL A 378 -13.73 -2.72 5.63
N PRO A 379 -14.43 -1.88 4.86
CA PRO A 379 -15.88 -1.71 4.96
C PRO A 379 -16.62 -3.03 4.71
N MET A 380 -17.86 -3.14 5.18
CA MET A 380 -18.74 -4.30 5.06
C MET A 380 -18.22 -5.59 5.74
N PHE A 381 -17.04 -5.58 6.39
CA PHE A 381 -16.54 -6.75 7.09
C PHE A 381 -17.38 -7.07 8.35
N ASP A 382 -17.93 -6.05 8.99
CA ASP A 382 -18.92 -6.17 10.07
C ASP A 382 -20.18 -6.92 9.61
N GLN A 383 -20.70 -6.59 8.42
CA GLN A 383 -21.85 -7.26 7.81
C GLN A 383 -21.56 -8.72 7.48
N TYR A 384 -20.36 -9.00 6.92
CA TYR A 384 -19.90 -10.36 6.71
C TYR A 384 -19.87 -11.17 8.00
N LEU A 385 -19.30 -10.62 9.08
CA LEU A 385 -19.23 -11.29 10.38
C LEU A 385 -20.61 -11.62 10.95
N LYS A 386 -21.57 -10.71 10.81
CA LYS A 386 -22.97 -10.95 11.20
C LYS A 386 -23.58 -12.11 10.40
N ARG A 387 -23.38 -12.15 9.07
CA ARG A 387 -23.89 -13.23 8.23
C ARG A 387 -23.37 -14.62 8.62
N ILE A 388 -22.07 -14.73 8.91
CA ILE A 388 -21.43 -16.05 9.15
C ILE A 388 -21.50 -16.52 10.61
N MET A 389 -21.60 -15.59 11.58
CA MET A 389 -21.55 -15.93 13.00
C MET A 389 -22.92 -15.92 13.67
N ASP A 390 -23.94 -15.27 13.06
CA ASP A 390 -25.33 -15.30 13.51
C ASP A 390 -26.15 -16.41 12.82
N SER A 391 -25.62 -17.00 11.74
CA SER A 391 -26.24 -18.17 11.10
C SER A 391 -26.08 -19.40 11.99
N PRO A 392 -27.14 -20.21 12.22
CA PRO A 392 -27.01 -21.47 12.94
C PRO A 392 -25.99 -22.37 12.21
N PRO A 393 -25.17 -23.16 12.94
CA PRO A 393 -24.20 -24.04 12.31
C PRO A 393 -24.91 -24.99 11.35
N PRO A 394 -24.33 -25.26 10.14
CA PRO A 394 -24.93 -26.20 9.21
C PRO A 394 -25.14 -27.53 9.91
N ALA A 395 -26.34 -28.09 9.78
CA ALA A 395 -26.68 -29.41 10.31
C ALA A 395 -25.61 -30.40 9.82
N LYS A 396 -24.93 -31.06 10.77
CA LYS A 396 -23.95 -32.13 10.42
C LYS A 396 -24.71 -33.20 9.63
N GLN A 397 -24.39 -33.33 8.35
CA GLN A 397 -24.79 -34.48 7.55
C GLN A 397 -23.95 -35.69 7.92
#